data_a2308e535e08f543093c38bff1cb0375
#
_entry.id   a2308e535e08f543093c38bff1cb0375
#
_cell.length_a   1.000
_cell.length_b   1.000
_cell.length_c   1.000
_cell.angle_alpha   90.00
_cell.angle_beta   90.00
_cell.angle_gamma   90.00
#
_symmetry.space_group_name_H-M   'P 1'
#
loop_
_entity.id
_entity.type
_entity.pdbx_description
1 polymer ?
#
loop_
_entity_poly.entity_id
_entity_poly.type
_entity_poly.pdbx_seq_one_letter_code
_entity_poly.pdbx_strand_id
1 'polypeptide(L)'
;MYQSQSILDRTKADKNQPDLNQYRWPKDDLHFIPDWVYTSDAIYEREVERIFHGKTWNFVALEAEIPNSGDYKRSFVGPTPVIVVRTEDGSVSVLENRCAHRGAELCRNTTGNNKEFVCPYHQWSYDLKGNLQGIPFKRGLNKAGGMPKDFRNEDHGLKKLSVTTRNGVVFASFWQDMESIEEYLSPEILKDFDVVFSGKRLRIHGYYKNEVPANWKMYFENLKDPYHATLLHSFLVVFGLMVAGNESAMIADSRYGIHGTMASAKKEDKYAQINEDTKKEMRSFHDGMSLLDDRFLEFVREFDSPWSVTMQTIWPNLIVQREMNTLGVRQIVPNGPNSFVMMWTIFGYEDDTDEMTSHRLRQGNLMGPSGFLGLEDNEAIKFVQEGVRKSKSDTNVVKLDSGNTGTSGSLISEAAIRAMYKHYREVMGL
;
A
#
# COMPACT_ATOMS: atom_id res chain seq x y z
N MET A 1 -34.42 -14.95 0.18
CA MET A 1 -33.82 -13.95 -0.74
C MET A 1 -33.32 -12.78 0.08
N TYR A 2 -32.09 -12.84 0.59
CA TYR A 2 -31.39 -11.66 1.03
C TYR A 2 -30.78 -11.04 -0.21
N GLN A 3 -31.47 -10.06 -0.78
CA GLN A 3 -30.87 -9.19 -1.78
C GLN A 3 -29.65 -8.54 -1.12
N SER A 4 -28.51 -8.62 -1.78
CA SER A 4 -27.35 -7.79 -1.49
C SER A 4 -27.79 -6.34 -1.63
N GLN A 5 -28.25 -5.73 -0.54
CA GLN A 5 -28.39 -4.28 -0.49
C GLN A 5 -27.00 -3.70 -0.77
N SER A 6 -26.89 -2.94 -1.84
CA SER A 6 -25.65 -2.28 -2.22
C SER A 6 -25.18 -1.42 -1.05
N ILE A 7 -23.86 -1.24 -0.92
CA ILE A 7 -23.28 -0.35 0.08
C ILE A 7 -23.92 1.05 0.00
N LEU A 8 -24.33 1.48 -1.21
CA LEU A 8 -25.08 2.73 -1.44
C LEU A 8 -26.46 2.75 -0.79
N ASP A 9 -27.11 1.60 -0.56
CA ASP A 9 -28.39 1.58 0.16
C ASP A 9 -28.22 1.69 1.68
N ARG A 10 -27.04 1.38 2.24
CA ARG A 10 -26.75 1.64 3.66
C ARG A 10 -26.57 3.12 3.97
N THR A 11 -26.26 3.95 2.98
CA THR A 11 -26.10 5.40 3.17
C THR A 11 -27.42 6.15 3.40
N LYS A 12 -28.56 5.48 3.31
CA LYS A 12 -29.87 6.15 3.46
C LYS A 12 -30.44 6.21 4.88
N ALA A 13 -29.80 5.62 5.88
CA ALA A 13 -30.45 5.50 7.20
C ALA A 13 -29.57 5.60 8.44
N ASP A 14 -28.28 5.92 8.36
CA ASP A 14 -27.49 6.06 9.58
C ASP A 14 -27.54 7.51 10.10
N LYS A 15 -28.44 7.72 11.08
CA LYS A 15 -28.60 9.01 11.78
C LYS A 15 -27.36 9.39 12.62
N ASN A 16 -26.32 8.55 12.63
CA ASN A 16 -25.07 8.76 13.35
C ASN A 16 -23.88 9.08 12.41
N GLN A 17 -24.11 9.31 11.11
CA GLN A 17 -23.01 9.83 10.28
C GLN A 17 -22.64 11.23 10.78
N PRO A 18 -21.35 11.49 11.04
CA PRO A 18 -20.91 12.81 11.45
C PRO A 18 -21.29 13.83 10.38
N ASP A 19 -21.78 14.99 10.83
CA ASP A 19 -22.07 16.10 9.93
C ASP A 19 -20.77 16.58 9.28
N LEU A 20 -20.57 16.19 8.04
CA LEU A 20 -19.38 16.55 7.27
C LEU A 20 -19.44 17.97 6.70
N ASN A 21 -20.55 18.68 6.86
CA ASN A 21 -20.65 20.08 6.42
C ASN A 21 -19.66 21.02 7.14
N GLN A 22 -19.12 20.60 8.29
CA GLN A 22 -18.06 21.32 8.99
C GLN A 22 -16.68 21.19 8.28
N TYR A 23 -16.47 20.13 7.47
CA TYR A 23 -15.23 19.86 6.76
C TYR A 23 -15.32 20.47 5.37
N ARG A 24 -14.94 21.72 5.26
CA ARG A 24 -14.88 22.42 3.96
C ARG A 24 -13.45 22.59 3.52
N TRP A 25 -13.16 22.15 2.30
CA TRP A 25 -11.86 22.41 1.70
C TRP A 25 -11.70 23.93 1.50
N PRO A 26 -10.56 24.51 1.91
CA PRO A 26 -10.37 25.95 1.79
C PRO A 26 -10.33 26.37 0.32
N LYS A 27 -11.22 27.28 -0.08
CA LYS A 27 -11.22 28.01 -1.35
C LYS A 27 -11.24 27.18 -2.63
N ASP A 28 -11.67 25.94 -2.61
CA ASP A 28 -11.54 25.01 -3.76
C ASP A 28 -10.12 24.93 -4.36
N ASP A 29 -9.11 25.17 -3.54
CA ASP A 29 -7.73 25.28 -3.95
C ASP A 29 -6.93 24.07 -3.45
N LEU A 30 -6.46 23.25 -4.37
CA LEU A 30 -5.64 22.07 -4.11
C LEU A 30 -4.22 22.39 -3.59
N HIS A 31 -3.84 23.66 -3.56
CA HIS A 31 -2.55 24.09 -2.98
C HIS A 31 -2.56 24.13 -1.45
N PHE A 32 -3.72 23.91 -0.83
CA PHE A 32 -3.87 23.89 0.62
C PHE A 32 -4.55 22.60 1.06
N ILE A 33 -3.90 21.85 1.94
CA ILE A 33 -4.43 20.62 2.51
C ILE A 33 -4.85 20.90 3.96
N PRO A 34 -6.13 20.75 4.30
CA PRO A 34 -6.59 21.02 5.66
C PRO A 34 -6.07 20.00 6.68
N ASP A 35 -5.70 20.43 7.87
CA ASP A 35 -5.19 19.57 8.95
C ASP A 35 -6.17 18.48 9.38
N TRP A 36 -7.48 18.75 9.28
CA TRP A 36 -8.50 17.75 9.61
C TRP A 36 -8.48 16.51 8.69
N VAL A 37 -7.90 16.60 7.50
CA VAL A 37 -7.66 15.45 6.60
C VAL A 37 -6.81 14.39 7.30
N TYR A 38 -5.91 14.79 8.17
CA TYR A 38 -4.97 13.89 8.86
C TYR A 38 -5.37 13.55 10.29
N THR A 39 -6.29 14.33 10.90
CA THR A 39 -6.50 14.27 12.35
C THR A 39 -7.91 13.87 12.76
N SER A 40 -8.87 13.90 11.84
CA SER A 40 -10.28 13.65 12.16
C SER A 40 -10.64 12.16 12.09
N ASP A 41 -11.21 11.62 13.18
CA ASP A 41 -11.77 10.26 13.21
C ASP A 41 -12.93 10.10 12.20
N ALA A 42 -13.79 11.10 12.07
CA ALA A 42 -14.91 11.07 11.15
C ALA A 42 -14.49 11.00 9.68
N ILE A 43 -13.41 11.71 9.33
CA ILE A 43 -12.81 11.62 8.00
C ILE A 43 -12.18 10.24 7.78
N TYR A 44 -11.46 9.72 8.76
CA TYR A 44 -10.89 8.39 8.72
C TYR A 44 -11.95 7.29 8.52
N GLU A 45 -13.04 7.31 9.26
CA GLU A 45 -14.13 6.36 9.10
C GLU A 45 -14.72 6.39 7.69
N ARG A 46 -14.87 7.60 7.13
CA ARG A 46 -15.34 7.78 5.75
C ARG A 46 -14.31 7.30 4.72
N GLU A 47 -13.01 7.45 4.97
CA GLU A 47 -11.94 6.87 4.13
C GLU A 47 -12.02 5.34 4.11
N VAL A 48 -12.25 4.72 5.26
CA VAL A 48 -12.44 3.27 5.33
C VAL A 48 -13.62 2.84 4.48
N GLU A 49 -14.75 3.54 4.57
CA GLU A 49 -15.97 3.23 3.82
C GLU A 49 -15.80 3.48 2.32
N ARG A 50 -15.29 4.66 1.92
CA ARG A 50 -15.33 5.11 0.52
C ARG A 50 -14.09 4.78 -0.27
N ILE A 51 -12.95 4.66 0.39
CA ILE A 51 -11.67 4.33 -0.25
C ILE A 51 -11.40 2.84 -0.11
N PHE A 52 -11.12 2.35 1.10
CA PHE A 52 -10.67 0.95 1.27
C PHE A 52 -11.77 -0.07 1.00
N HIS A 53 -13.00 0.18 1.43
CA HIS A 53 -14.16 -0.67 1.17
C HIS A 53 -14.96 -0.23 -0.05
N GLY A 54 -14.58 0.88 -0.66
CA GLY A 54 -15.19 1.44 -1.85
C GLY A 54 -14.73 0.74 -3.14
N LYS A 55 -14.91 1.44 -4.26
CA LYS A 55 -14.56 0.93 -5.59
C LYS A 55 -13.06 1.09 -5.86
N THR A 56 -12.23 0.34 -5.11
CA THR A 56 -10.77 0.35 -5.20
C THR A 56 -10.20 -1.06 -5.17
N TRP A 57 -9.13 -1.31 -5.90
CA TRP A 57 -8.30 -2.50 -5.76
C TRP A 57 -7.28 -2.29 -4.65
N ASN A 58 -7.31 -3.14 -3.63
CA ASN A 58 -6.35 -3.15 -2.53
C ASN A 58 -5.37 -4.30 -2.72
N PHE A 59 -4.08 -4.03 -2.63
CA PHE A 59 -3.07 -5.07 -2.55
C PHE A 59 -3.24 -5.90 -1.28
N VAL A 60 -3.16 -7.23 -1.40
CA VAL A 60 -3.32 -8.12 -0.25
C VAL A 60 -2.20 -9.16 -0.12
N ALA A 61 -1.58 -9.61 -1.21
CA ALA A 61 -0.49 -10.58 -1.17
C ALA A 61 0.29 -10.63 -2.48
N LEU A 62 1.47 -11.26 -2.43
CA LEU A 62 2.11 -11.85 -3.60
C LEU A 62 1.73 -13.32 -3.71
N GLU A 63 1.49 -13.85 -4.92
CA GLU A 63 1.19 -15.29 -5.12
C GLU A 63 2.31 -16.20 -4.60
N ALA A 64 3.55 -15.71 -4.61
CA ALA A 64 4.71 -16.39 -4.04
C ALA A 64 4.63 -16.62 -2.51
N GLU A 65 3.73 -15.91 -1.81
CA GLU A 65 3.50 -16.10 -0.38
C GLU A 65 2.49 -17.23 -0.09
N ILE A 66 1.77 -17.68 -1.12
CA ILE A 66 0.75 -18.74 -1.05
C ILE A 66 0.89 -19.71 -2.24
N PRO A 67 2.06 -20.37 -2.43
CA PRO A 67 2.34 -21.14 -3.65
C PRO A 67 1.55 -22.43 -3.78
N ASN A 68 1.14 -23.05 -2.67
CA ASN A 68 0.51 -24.37 -2.68
C ASN A 68 -0.95 -24.31 -2.22
N SER A 69 -1.75 -25.29 -2.63
CA SER A 69 -3.12 -25.44 -2.15
C SER A 69 -3.18 -25.48 -0.62
N GLY A 70 -4.08 -24.71 -0.04
CA GLY A 70 -4.23 -24.52 1.39
C GLY A 70 -3.30 -23.46 2.02
N ASP A 71 -2.25 -23.03 1.31
CA ASP A 71 -1.42 -21.92 1.79
C ASP A 71 -2.27 -20.67 1.92
N TYR A 72 -2.14 -20.01 3.07
CA TYR A 72 -2.84 -18.77 3.33
C TYR A 72 -1.93 -17.69 3.93
N LYS A 73 -2.30 -16.45 3.68
CA LYS A 73 -1.76 -15.25 4.32
C LYS A 73 -2.89 -14.44 4.95
N ARG A 74 -2.71 -14.07 6.23
CA ARG A 74 -3.54 -13.04 6.86
C ARG A 74 -3.07 -11.68 6.37
N SER A 75 -3.98 -10.93 5.75
CA SER A 75 -3.73 -9.61 5.19
C SER A 75 -4.85 -8.64 5.58
N PHE A 76 -4.89 -7.47 4.92
CA PHE A 76 -5.83 -6.41 5.26
C PHE A 76 -6.33 -5.68 4.03
N VAL A 77 -7.59 -5.23 4.09
CA VAL A 77 -8.18 -4.26 3.17
C VAL A 77 -8.62 -3.05 4.01
N GLY A 78 -7.87 -1.95 3.93
CA GLY A 78 -7.92 -0.93 4.96
C GLY A 78 -7.61 -1.53 6.34
N PRO A 79 -8.39 -1.23 7.39
CA PRO A 79 -8.21 -1.85 8.71
C PRO A 79 -8.81 -3.25 8.83
N THR A 80 -9.58 -3.72 7.82
CA THR A 80 -10.33 -4.97 7.90
C THR A 80 -9.44 -6.17 7.60
N PRO A 81 -9.31 -7.15 8.53
CA PRO A 81 -8.50 -8.34 8.31
C PRO A 81 -9.15 -9.26 7.27
N VAL A 82 -8.33 -9.80 6.36
CA VAL A 82 -8.73 -10.75 5.34
C VAL A 82 -7.80 -11.98 5.32
N ILE A 83 -8.31 -13.09 4.81
CA ILE A 83 -7.55 -14.31 4.53
C ILE A 83 -7.37 -14.40 3.03
N VAL A 84 -6.15 -14.39 2.55
CA VAL A 84 -5.79 -14.68 1.17
C VAL A 84 -5.36 -16.13 1.12
N VAL A 85 -5.99 -16.96 0.32
CA VAL A 85 -5.75 -18.42 0.32
C VAL A 85 -5.68 -18.98 -1.10
N ARG A 86 -4.75 -19.93 -1.33
CA ARG A 86 -4.71 -20.76 -2.55
C ARG A 86 -5.69 -21.91 -2.40
N THR A 87 -6.69 -21.97 -3.24
CA THR A 87 -7.71 -23.03 -3.21
C THR A 87 -7.21 -24.31 -3.89
N GLU A 88 -8.00 -25.40 -3.78
CA GLU A 88 -7.64 -26.71 -4.33
C GLU A 88 -7.54 -26.72 -5.86
N ASP A 89 -8.29 -25.86 -6.54
CA ASP A 89 -8.24 -25.71 -8.01
C ASP A 89 -7.13 -24.75 -8.48
N GLY A 90 -6.29 -24.27 -7.56
CA GLY A 90 -5.18 -23.36 -7.85
C GLY A 90 -5.59 -21.88 -7.96
N SER A 91 -6.87 -21.54 -7.84
CA SER A 91 -7.30 -20.14 -7.79
C SER A 91 -6.98 -19.49 -6.45
N VAL A 92 -7.05 -18.15 -6.39
CA VAL A 92 -6.90 -17.37 -5.14
C VAL A 92 -8.28 -16.93 -4.68
N SER A 93 -8.59 -17.19 -3.41
CA SER A 93 -9.75 -16.60 -2.72
C SER A 93 -9.30 -15.57 -1.70
N VAL A 94 -10.07 -14.49 -1.56
CA VAL A 94 -9.90 -13.52 -0.48
C VAL A 94 -11.20 -13.43 0.31
N LEU A 95 -11.10 -13.69 1.60
CA LEU A 95 -12.23 -13.85 2.51
C LEU A 95 -12.08 -12.86 3.68
N GLU A 96 -13.15 -12.19 4.09
CA GLU A 96 -13.13 -11.45 5.35
C GLU A 96 -12.81 -12.41 6.50
N ASN A 97 -11.79 -12.09 7.28
CA ASN A 97 -11.35 -12.94 8.40
C ASN A 97 -12.29 -12.79 9.61
N ARG A 98 -13.56 -13.11 9.39
CA ARG A 98 -14.62 -12.90 10.38
C ARG A 98 -15.66 -14.00 10.30
N CYS A 99 -15.77 -14.82 11.35
CA CYS A 99 -16.76 -15.88 11.45
C CYS A 99 -18.19 -15.34 11.35
N ALA A 100 -19.02 -15.94 10.49
CA ALA A 100 -20.40 -15.52 10.29
C ALA A 100 -21.29 -15.69 11.54
N HIS A 101 -20.89 -16.53 12.52
CA HIS A 101 -21.67 -16.76 13.73
C HIS A 101 -21.63 -15.55 14.67
N ARG A 102 -20.47 -15.22 15.24
CA ARG A 102 -20.32 -14.14 16.25
C ARG A 102 -19.08 -13.28 16.03
N GLY A 103 -18.57 -13.25 14.80
CA GLY A 103 -17.55 -12.29 14.39
C GLY A 103 -16.13 -12.57 14.86
N ALA A 104 -15.84 -13.76 15.40
CA ALA A 104 -14.46 -14.08 15.79
C ALA A 104 -13.55 -14.20 14.57
N GLU A 105 -12.30 -13.71 14.66
CA GLU A 105 -11.28 -13.97 13.65
C GLU A 105 -10.94 -15.48 13.59
N LEU A 106 -10.89 -16.03 12.37
CA LEU A 106 -10.58 -17.45 12.15
C LEU A 106 -9.07 -17.69 12.12
N CYS A 107 -8.33 -16.86 11.36
CA CYS A 107 -6.89 -16.96 11.21
C CYS A 107 -6.20 -15.86 12.02
N ARG A 108 -5.38 -16.27 12.99
CA ARG A 108 -4.61 -15.36 13.84
C ARG A 108 -3.12 -15.35 13.49
N ASN A 109 -2.62 -16.42 12.87
CA ASN A 109 -1.26 -16.49 12.34
C ASN A 109 -1.13 -15.71 11.05
N THR A 110 0.06 -15.19 10.79
CA THR A 110 0.33 -14.42 9.58
C THR A 110 0.24 -15.28 8.33
N THR A 111 0.74 -16.51 8.40
CA THR A 111 0.74 -17.50 7.31
C THR A 111 0.48 -18.89 7.85
N GLY A 112 0.13 -19.82 6.99
CA GLY A 112 -0.03 -21.24 7.30
C GLY A 112 -0.56 -22.00 6.11
N ASN A 113 -0.82 -23.31 6.32
CA ASN A 113 -1.47 -24.17 5.34
C ASN A 113 -2.62 -24.91 6.03
N ASN A 114 -3.83 -24.76 5.53
CA ASN A 114 -5.04 -25.35 6.07
C ASN A 114 -5.87 -26.01 4.96
N LYS A 115 -6.60 -27.05 5.31
CA LYS A 115 -7.61 -27.66 4.42
C LYS A 115 -8.99 -27.02 4.60
N GLU A 116 -9.23 -26.42 5.74
CA GLU A 116 -10.45 -25.69 6.10
C GLU A 116 -10.13 -24.65 7.18
N PHE A 117 -11.00 -23.66 7.35
CA PHE A 117 -10.89 -22.66 8.40
C PHE A 117 -11.90 -22.96 9.51
N VAL A 118 -11.40 -23.32 10.68
CA VAL A 118 -12.22 -23.63 11.86
C VAL A 118 -12.21 -22.46 12.84
N CYS A 119 -13.41 -21.97 13.15
CA CYS A 119 -13.56 -20.87 14.13
C CYS A 119 -13.12 -21.31 15.52
N PRO A 120 -12.19 -20.59 16.17
CA PRO A 120 -11.68 -20.99 17.49
C PRO A 120 -12.72 -20.88 18.60
N TYR A 121 -13.87 -20.21 18.35
CA TYR A 121 -14.87 -19.98 19.39
C TYR A 121 -15.90 -21.12 19.45
N HIS A 122 -16.60 -21.42 18.36
CA HIS A 122 -17.64 -22.46 18.34
C HIS A 122 -17.43 -23.52 17.25
N GLN A 123 -16.23 -23.60 16.68
CA GLN A 123 -15.81 -24.60 15.70
C GLN A 123 -16.67 -24.66 14.43
N TRP A 124 -17.31 -23.55 14.04
CA TRP A 124 -17.88 -23.48 12.70
C TRP A 124 -16.74 -23.59 11.70
N SER A 125 -16.89 -24.47 10.73
CA SER A 125 -15.84 -24.73 9.74
C SER A 125 -16.27 -24.26 8.35
N TYR A 126 -15.30 -23.75 7.61
CA TYR A 126 -15.46 -23.19 6.28
C TYR A 126 -14.42 -23.78 5.35
N ASP A 127 -14.80 -24.08 4.11
CA ASP A 127 -13.84 -24.48 3.08
C ASP A 127 -12.93 -23.30 2.65
N LEU A 128 -11.94 -23.60 1.79
CA LEU A 128 -10.99 -22.58 1.30
C LEU A 128 -11.65 -21.50 0.42
N LYS A 129 -12.89 -21.72 -0.02
CA LYS A 129 -13.71 -20.75 -0.75
C LYS A 129 -14.68 -19.99 0.17
N GLY A 130 -14.59 -20.22 1.48
CA GLY A 130 -15.39 -19.54 2.50
C GLY A 130 -16.82 -20.05 2.66
N ASN A 131 -17.19 -21.20 2.08
CA ASN A 131 -18.51 -21.77 2.28
C ASN A 131 -18.58 -22.47 3.63
N LEU A 132 -19.67 -22.28 4.38
CA LEU A 132 -19.88 -22.94 5.67
C LEU A 132 -20.12 -24.44 5.48
N GLN A 133 -19.22 -25.26 6.02
CA GLN A 133 -19.24 -26.72 5.92
C GLN A 133 -19.86 -27.38 7.15
N GLY A 134 -19.41 -27.01 8.33
CA GLY A 134 -19.76 -27.67 9.58
C GLY A 134 -20.20 -26.74 10.70
N ILE A 135 -21.19 -27.21 11.47
CA ILE A 135 -21.67 -26.59 12.71
C ILE A 135 -21.79 -27.68 13.76
N PRO A 136 -21.03 -27.63 14.85
CA PRO A 136 -21.18 -28.55 15.96
C PRO A 136 -22.61 -28.49 16.52
N PHE A 137 -23.17 -29.65 16.83
CA PHE A 137 -24.51 -29.79 17.37
C PHE A 137 -25.62 -29.13 16.53
N LYS A 138 -25.45 -29.02 15.19
CA LYS A 138 -26.46 -28.42 14.29
C LYS A 138 -27.86 -29.02 14.50
N ARG A 139 -27.96 -30.34 14.77
CA ARG A 139 -29.20 -31.05 15.00
C ARG A 139 -29.62 -31.14 16.46
N GLY A 140 -28.93 -30.40 17.36
CA GLY A 140 -29.12 -30.49 18.81
C GLY A 140 -28.45 -31.70 19.43
N LEU A 141 -28.64 -31.84 20.75
CA LEU A 141 -28.14 -32.98 21.52
C LEU A 141 -29.32 -33.57 22.31
N ASN A 142 -29.46 -34.88 22.31
CA ASN A 142 -30.59 -35.59 22.98
C ASN A 142 -31.97 -35.03 22.61
N LYS A 143 -32.19 -34.70 21.36
CA LYS A 143 -33.44 -34.12 20.80
C LYS A 143 -33.76 -32.71 21.28
N ALA A 144 -32.82 -32.02 21.93
CA ALA A 144 -32.98 -30.65 22.43
C ALA A 144 -32.01 -29.70 21.76
N GLY A 145 -32.44 -28.45 21.54
CA GLY A 145 -31.62 -27.40 20.92
C GLY A 145 -31.36 -27.63 19.42
N GLY A 146 -30.24 -27.09 18.95
CA GLY A 146 -29.83 -27.12 17.54
C GLY A 146 -30.27 -25.89 16.75
N MET A 147 -29.92 -25.87 15.46
CA MET A 147 -30.31 -24.81 14.54
C MET A 147 -31.78 -24.98 14.11
N PRO A 148 -32.47 -23.89 13.73
CA PRO A 148 -33.78 -23.97 13.10
C PRO A 148 -33.78 -24.89 11.87
N LYS A 149 -34.96 -25.50 11.56
CA LYS A 149 -35.05 -26.43 10.45
C LYS A 149 -34.78 -25.82 9.07
N ASP A 150 -35.03 -24.54 8.95
CA ASP A 150 -34.84 -23.72 7.74
C ASP A 150 -33.43 -23.13 7.65
N PHE A 151 -32.56 -23.39 8.62
CA PHE A 151 -31.18 -22.91 8.59
C PHE A 151 -30.38 -23.54 7.45
N ARG A 152 -29.89 -22.71 6.55
CA ARG A 152 -29.11 -23.11 5.39
C ARG A 152 -27.66 -22.67 5.55
N ASN A 153 -26.70 -23.58 5.36
CA ASN A 153 -25.27 -23.29 5.42
C ASN A 153 -24.86 -22.26 4.36
N GLU A 154 -25.49 -22.33 3.18
CA GLU A 154 -25.19 -21.49 2.02
C GLU A 154 -25.39 -19.99 2.30
N ASP A 155 -26.25 -19.67 3.25
CA ASP A 155 -26.55 -18.27 3.63
C ASP A 155 -25.55 -17.70 4.65
N HIS A 156 -24.65 -18.55 5.18
CA HIS A 156 -23.77 -18.21 6.31
C HIS A 156 -22.27 -18.48 6.05
N GLY A 157 -21.85 -18.36 4.78
CA GLY A 157 -20.44 -18.37 4.41
C GLY A 157 -19.67 -17.12 4.90
N LEU A 158 -18.36 -17.16 4.78
CA LEU A 158 -17.53 -15.97 4.95
C LEU A 158 -17.81 -14.99 3.83
N LYS A 159 -17.68 -13.69 4.11
CA LYS A 159 -17.81 -12.68 3.06
C LYS A 159 -16.62 -12.78 2.10
N LYS A 160 -16.93 -12.98 0.82
CA LYS A 160 -15.97 -13.12 -0.27
C LYS A 160 -15.72 -11.75 -0.89
N LEU A 161 -14.46 -11.45 -1.16
CA LEU A 161 -14.08 -10.25 -1.88
C LEU A 161 -13.90 -10.58 -3.37
N SER A 162 -14.02 -9.58 -4.23
CA SER A 162 -13.55 -9.67 -5.61
C SER A 162 -12.04 -9.77 -5.62
N VAL A 163 -11.49 -10.61 -6.51
CA VAL A 163 -10.05 -10.87 -6.58
C VAL A 163 -9.59 -10.72 -8.02
N THR A 164 -8.45 -10.09 -8.20
CA THR A 164 -7.71 -10.10 -9.47
C THR A 164 -6.22 -10.30 -9.18
N THR A 165 -5.51 -10.86 -10.15
CA THR A 165 -4.05 -11.01 -10.08
C THR A 165 -3.40 -10.45 -11.33
N ARG A 166 -2.26 -9.77 -11.15
CA ARG A 166 -1.41 -9.36 -12.27
C ARG A 166 0.03 -9.73 -11.97
N ASN A 167 0.60 -10.59 -12.79
CA ASN A 167 2.00 -11.01 -12.71
C ASN A 167 2.44 -11.42 -11.29
N GLY A 168 1.58 -12.17 -10.57
CA GLY A 168 1.85 -12.66 -9.23
C GLY A 168 1.50 -11.68 -8.09
N VAL A 169 0.95 -10.51 -8.38
CA VAL A 169 0.46 -9.55 -7.39
C VAL A 169 -1.05 -9.69 -7.24
N VAL A 170 -1.52 -9.94 -6.02
CA VAL A 170 -2.92 -10.19 -5.71
C VAL A 170 -3.58 -8.93 -5.17
N PHE A 171 -4.69 -8.56 -5.81
CA PHE A 171 -5.54 -7.45 -5.39
C PHE A 171 -6.93 -7.94 -5.01
N ALA A 172 -7.55 -7.27 -4.06
CA ALA A 172 -8.91 -7.58 -3.64
C ALA A 172 -9.76 -6.32 -3.42
N SER A 173 -11.07 -6.46 -3.56
CA SER A 173 -12.03 -5.40 -3.33
C SER A 173 -13.29 -5.92 -2.65
N PHE A 174 -13.86 -5.13 -1.73
CA PHE A 174 -15.20 -5.37 -1.20
C PHE A 174 -16.30 -5.08 -2.23
N TRP A 175 -15.96 -4.33 -3.27
CA TRP A 175 -16.85 -4.02 -4.39
C TRP A 175 -16.86 -5.16 -5.40
N GLN A 176 -18.04 -5.59 -5.86
CA GLN A 176 -18.16 -6.75 -6.73
C GLN A 176 -17.99 -6.41 -8.22
N ASP A 177 -18.41 -5.23 -8.63
CA ASP A 177 -18.35 -4.79 -10.02
C ASP A 177 -17.17 -3.83 -10.23
N MET A 178 -15.97 -4.42 -10.20
CA MET A 178 -14.72 -3.71 -10.39
C MET A 178 -14.34 -3.66 -11.88
N GLU A 179 -13.72 -2.56 -12.28
CA GLU A 179 -12.98 -2.48 -13.53
C GLU A 179 -11.77 -3.42 -13.52
N SER A 180 -11.20 -3.71 -14.69
CA SER A 180 -9.97 -4.50 -14.78
C SER A 180 -8.82 -3.83 -14.05
N ILE A 181 -7.84 -4.61 -13.58
CA ILE A 181 -6.66 -4.04 -12.93
C ILE A 181 -5.83 -3.20 -13.91
N GLU A 182 -5.86 -3.53 -15.18
CA GLU A 182 -5.22 -2.80 -16.27
C GLU A 182 -5.81 -1.41 -16.44
N GLU A 183 -7.13 -1.31 -16.41
CA GLU A 183 -7.85 -0.02 -16.50
C GLU A 183 -7.63 0.81 -15.22
N TYR A 184 -7.59 0.14 -14.06
CA TYR A 184 -7.38 0.79 -12.78
C TYR A 184 -5.99 1.41 -12.66
N LEU A 185 -4.94 0.68 -13.05
CA LEU A 185 -3.55 1.14 -12.96
C LEU A 185 -3.14 2.11 -14.06
N SER A 186 -3.77 2.07 -15.23
CA SER A 186 -3.41 2.81 -16.43
C SER A 186 -2.06 2.42 -17.08
N PRO A 187 -1.89 2.68 -18.39
CA PRO A 187 -0.67 2.27 -19.12
C PRO A 187 0.62 2.86 -18.57
N GLU A 188 0.58 4.10 -18.09
CA GLU A 188 1.76 4.80 -17.57
C GLU A 188 2.35 4.10 -16.34
N ILE A 189 1.47 3.64 -15.45
CA ILE A 189 1.85 2.93 -14.22
C ILE A 189 2.25 1.49 -14.53
N LEU A 190 1.50 0.83 -15.42
CA LEU A 190 1.77 -0.55 -15.83
C LEU A 190 3.15 -0.70 -16.45
N LYS A 191 3.64 0.30 -17.17
CA LYS A 191 4.96 0.26 -17.81
C LYS A 191 6.08 -0.07 -16.82
N ASP A 192 6.13 0.57 -15.67
CA ASP A 192 7.17 0.31 -14.67
C ASP A 192 6.78 -0.83 -13.71
N PHE A 193 5.48 -1.07 -13.49
CA PHE A 193 4.99 -2.21 -12.73
C PHE A 193 5.42 -3.54 -13.38
N ASP A 194 5.20 -3.67 -14.68
CA ASP A 194 5.54 -4.90 -15.42
C ASP A 194 7.05 -5.11 -15.59
N VAL A 195 7.88 -4.08 -15.41
CA VAL A 195 9.33 -4.24 -15.32
C VAL A 195 9.71 -5.04 -14.08
N VAL A 196 9.11 -4.74 -12.94
CA VAL A 196 9.37 -5.46 -11.68
C VAL A 196 8.66 -6.80 -11.66
N PHE A 197 7.40 -6.83 -12.08
CA PHE A 197 6.56 -8.03 -12.11
C PHE A 197 6.44 -8.56 -13.55
N SER A 198 7.57 -8.99 -14.10
CA SER A 198 7.71 -9.43 -15.50
C SER A 198 7.19 -10.84 -15.79
N GLY A 199 6.49 -11.48 -14.84
CA GLY A 199 6.10 -12.89 -14.91
C GLY A 199 7.17 -13.87 -14.42
N LYS A 200 8.35 -13.40 -14.04
CA LYS A 200 9.35 -14.20 -13.32
C LYS A 200 8.80 -14.63 -11.96
N ARG A 201 9.12 -15.87 -11.56
CA ARG A 201 8.74 -16.35 -10.22
C ARG A 201 9.51 -15.62 -9.15
N LEU A 202 8.77 -15.10 -8.17
CA LEU A 202 9.34 -14.36 -7.06
C LEU A 202 9.81 -15.30 -5.96
N ARG A 203 10.92 -14.93 -5.31
CA ARG A 203 11.44 -15.55 -4.09
C ARG A 203 11.33 -14.55 -2.95
N ILE A 204 10.54 -14.87 -1.93
CA ILE A 204 10.42 -14.02 -0.73
C ILE A 204 11.68 -14.17 0.12
N HIS A 205 12.32 -13.04 0.43
CA HIS A 205 13.52 -12.98 1.26
C HIS A 205 13.20 -12.70 2.72
N GLY A 206 12.13 -11.96 2.99
CA GLY A 206 11.73 -11.65 4.36
C GLY A 206 10.69 -10.56 4.48
N TYR A 207 10.30 -10.32 5.71
CA TYR A 207 9.26 -9.38 6.09
C TYR A 207 9.75 -8.42 7.16
N TYR A 208 9.27 -7.19 7.08
CA TYR A 208 9.37 -6.21 8.16
C TYR A 208 7.99 -5.64 8.46
N LYS A 209 7.81 -5.21 9.70
CA LYS A 209 6.60 -4.55 10.14
C LYS A 209 6.98 -3.33 10.98
N ASN A 210 6.54 -2.16 10.55
CA ASN A 210 6.72 -0.90 11.26
C ASN A 210 5.35 -0.34 11.66
N GLU A 211 5.22 0.11 12.88
CA GLU A 211 4.12 0.98 13.27
C GLU A 211 4.60 2.42 13.19
N VAL A 212 3.91 3.23 12.41
CA VAL A 212 4.27 4.62 12.14
C VAL A 212 3.20 5.51 12.77
N PRO A 213 3.57 6.41 13.72
CA PRO A 213 2.62 7.27 14.41
C PRO A 213 2.24 8.50 13.57
N ALA A 214 1.68 8.25 12.39
CA ALA A 214 1.25 9.26 11.43
C ALA A 214 0.02 8.78 10.65
N ASN A 215 -0.71 9.72 10.02
CA ASN A 215 -1.79 9.37 9.12
C ASN A 215 -1.26 8.64 7.88
N TRP A 216 -1.97 7.62 7.44
CA TRP A 216 -1.56 6.76 6.32
C TRP A 216 -1.31 7.54 5.01
N LYS A 217 -2.04 8.64 4.77
CA LYS A 217 -1.89 9.48 3.58
C LYS A 217 -0.54 10.21 3.53
N MET A 218 0.02 10.56 4.68
CA MET A 218 1.31 11.24 4.75
C MET A 218 2.44 10.41 4.13
N TYR A 219 2.35 9.08 4.21
CA TYR A 219 3.33 8.22 3.55
C TYR A 219 3.14 8.17 2.02
N PHE A 220 1.88 8.22 1.55
CA PHE A 220 1.61 8.37 0.11
C PHE A 220 2.06 9.73 -0.41
N GLU A 221 1.87 10.79 0.36
CA GLU A 221 2.34 12.13 0.02
C GLU A 221 3.86 12.17 -0.04
N ASN A 222 4.54 11.62 0.96
CA ASN A 222 6.00 11.54 1.00
C ASN A 222 6.56 10.90 -0.29
N LEU A 223 5.98 9.77 -0.74
CA LEU A 223 6.42 9.10 -1.98
C LEU A 223 5.96 9.80 -3.26
N LYS A 224 5.03 10.74 -3.18
CA LYS A 224 4.59 11.62 -4.29
C LYS A 224 5.28 12.98 -4.26
N ASP A 225 6.11 13.19 -3.26
CA ASP A 225 6.97 14.35 -3.08
C ASP A 225 8.43 14.01 -3.38
N PRO A 226 8.87 14.05 -4.64
CA PRO A 226 10.26 13.79 -4.95
C PRO A 226 11.21 14.91 -4.47
N TYR A 227 10.67 16.06 -4.05
CA TYR A 227 11.44 17.20 -3.56
C TYR A 227 12.21 16.88 -2.27
N HIS A 228 11.59 16.13 -1.33
CA HIS A 228 12.27 15.74 -0.10
C HIS A 228 13.45 14.77 -0.35
N ALA A 229 13.38 13.94 -1.40
CA ALA A 229 14.34 12.87 -1.63
C ALA A 229 15.80 13.34 -1.66
N THR A 230 16.07 14.53 -2.24
CA THR A 230 17.41 15.11 -2.26
C THR A 230 17.76 15.83 -0.95
N LEU A 231 16.77 16.33 -0.23
CA LEU A 231 16.98 17.22 0.94
C LEU A 231 16.99 16.44 2.26
N LEU A 232 16.06 15.49 2.43
CA LEU A 232 15.97 14.65 3.61
C LEU A 232 17.04 13.56 3.58
N HIS A 233 17.13 12.84 2.44
CA HIS A 233 18.05 11.72 2.26
C HIS A 233 19.41 12.18 1.76
N SER A 234 20.11 12.97 2.58
CA SER A 234 21.42 13.50 2.21
C SER A 234 22.43 12.45 1.79
N PHE A 235 22.29 11.20 2.30
CA PHE A 235 23.13 10.07 1.90
C PHE A 235 22.96 9.69 0.43
N LEU A 236 21.76 9.81 -0.14
CA LEU A 236 21.53 9.55 -1.56
C LEU A 236 22.37 10.45 -2.44
N VAL A 237 22.47 11.70 -2.03
CA VAL A 237 23.28 12.71 -2.74
C VAL A 237 24.76 12.50 -2.51
N VAL A 238 25.19 12.31 -1.25
CA VAL A 238 26.60 12.15 -0.86
C VAL A 238 27.21 10.89 -1.51
N PHE A 239 26.43 9.82 -1.59
CA PHE A 239 26.88 8.57 -2.22
C PHE A 239 26.60 8.49 -3.73
N GLY A 240 26.08 9.57 -4.35
CA GLY A 240 25.82 9.63 -5.79
C GLY A 240 24.71 8.70 -6.28
N LEU A 241 23.78 8.31 -5.40
CA LEU A 241 22.68 7.40 -5.73
C LEU A 241 21.53 8.11 -6.41
N MET A 242 21.15 9.29 -5.90
CA MET A 242 20.15 10.16 -6.49
C MET A 242 20.53 11.62 -6.23
N VAL A 243 20.56 12.42 -7.28
CA VAL A 243 20.92 13.83 -7.21
C VAL A 243 19.88 14.63 -7.97
N ALA A 244 19.41 15.75 -7.39
CA ALA A 244 18.62 16.73 -8.12
C ALA A 244 19.40 17.18 -9.37
N GLY A 245 18.83 16.98 -10.56
CA GLY A 245 19.51 17.22 -11.83
C GLY A 245 19.92 15.94 -12.58
N ASN A 246 19.71 14.74 -12.01
CA ASN A 246 19.63 13.52 -12.78
C ASN A 246 18.37 13.51 -13.64
N GLU A 247 18.37 12.75 -14.72
CA GLU A 247 17.13 12.46 -15.45
C GLU A 247 16.15 11.81 -14.49
N SER A 248 15.00 12.44 -14.30
CA SER A 248 14.03 12.05 -13.29
C SER A 248 12.63 12.42 -13.75
N ALA A 249 11.64 11.72 -13.22
CA ALA A 249 10.24 12.02 -13.45
C ALA A 249 9.39 11.66 -12.24
N MET A 250 8.34 12.44 -12.01
CA MET A 250 7.18 12.05 -11.22
C MET A 250 6.02 11.81 -12.17
N ILE A 251 5.71 10.56 -12.47
CA ILE A 251 4.66 10.14 -13.39
C ILE A 251 3.39 9.94 -12.58
N ALA A 252 2.32 10.63 -12.91
CA ALA A 252 0.98 10.38 -12.37
C ALA A 252 0.14 9.67 -13.42
N ASP A 253 -0.76 8.79 -12.99
CA ASP A 253 -1.72 8.17 -13.90
C ASP A 253 -2.64 9.22 -14.55
N SER A 254 -2.95 9.01 -15.83
CA SER A 254 -3.74 9.97 -16.62
C SER A 254 -5.24 9.92 -16.33
N ARG A 255 -5.72 8.85 -15.68
CA ARG A 255 -7.14 8.62 -15.47
C ARG A 255 -7.65 9.22 -14.16
N TYR A 256 -6.99 8.95 -13.06
CA TYR A 256 -7.42 9.36 -11.72
C TYR A 256 -6.43 10.29 -11.03
N GLY A 257 -5.15 10.26 -11.43
CA GLY A 257 -4.08 11.00 -10.76
C GLY A 257 -3.69 10.46 -9.38
N ILE A 258 -4.18 9.27 -9.00
CA ILE A 258 -3.99 8.68 -7.68
C ILE A 258 -2.79 7.74 -7.59
N HIS A 259 -2.48 7.07 -8.69
CA HIS A 259 -1.26 6.27 -8.80
C HIS A 259 -0.11 7.16 -9.24
N GLY A 260 1.09 6.75 -8.92
CA GLY A 260 2.26 7.50 -9.34
C GLY A 260 3.53 6.68 -9.35
N THR A 261 4.49 7.07 -10.18
CA THR A 261 5.84 6.52 -10.22
C THR A 261 6.83 7.66 -10.09
N MET A 262 7.53 7.73 -8.98
CA MET A 262 8.77 8.50 -8.90
C MET A 262 9.87 7.68 -9.54
N ALA A 263 10.59 8.27 -10.49
CA ALA A 263 11.66 7.60 -11.24
C ALA A 263 12.90 8.48 -11.33
N SER A 264 14.08 7.85 -11.25
CA SER A 264 15.36 8.52 -11.43
C SER A 264 16.39 7.59 -12.06
N ALA A 265 17.20 8.13 -12.96
CA ALA A 265 18.31 7.43 -13.58
C ALA A 265 19.62 7.73 -12.85
N LYS A 266 20.35 6.68 -12.44
CA LYS A 266 21.72 6.82 -11.93
C LYS A 266 22.66 7.09 -13.09
N LYS A 267 23.52 8.10 -12.99
CA LYS A 267 24.63 8.30 -13.92
C LYS A 267 25.68 7.20 -13.73
N GLU A 268 26.38 6.85 -14.80
CA GLU A 268 27.41 5.79 -14.80
C GLU A 268 28.60 6.09 -13.88
N ASP A 269 28.91 7.37 -13.66
CA ASP A 269 29.98 7.76 -12.73
C ASP A 269 29.56 7.48 -11.28
N LYS A 270 30.35 6.65 -10.60
CA LYS A 270 30.12 6.23 -9.19
C LYS A 270 29.96 7.41 -8.21
N TYR A 271 30.51 8.55 -8.54
CA TYR A 271 30.42 9.78 -7.77
C TYR A 271 30.07 10.91 -8.75
N ALA A 272 28.81 10.96 -9.19
CA ALA A 272 28.35 12.12 -9.95
C ALA A 272 28.66 13.36 -9.12
N GLN A 273 29.55 14.21 -9.63
CA GLN A 273 29.90 15.45 -8.95
C GLN A 273 28.61 16.26 -8.81
N ILE A 274 28.22 16.46 -7.57
CA ILE A 274 27.09 17.31 -7.25
C ILE A 274 27.47 18.71 -7.71
N ASN A 275 26.61 19.30 -8.51
CA ASN A 275 26.74 20.68 -8.92
C ASN A 275 26.87 21.57 -7.66
N GLU A 276 27.84 22.50 -7.64
CA GLU A 276 28.06 23.42 -6.53
C GLU A 276 26.80 24.24 -6.18
N ASP A 277 25.92 24.49 -7.15
CA ASP A 277 24.66 25.18 -6.90
C ASP A 277 23.67 24.30 -6.11
N THR A 278 23.62 23.01 -6.42
CA THR A 278 22.83 22.03 -5.62
C THR A 278 23.37 21.94 -4.19
N LYS A 279 24.68 21.91 -4.00
CA LYS A 279 25.30 21.90 -2.65
C LYS A 279 24.92 23.13 -1.84
N LYS A 280 24.86 24.31 -2.46
CA LYS A 280 24.48 25.55 -1.77
C LYS A 280 23.03 25.56 -1.28
N GLU A 281 22.15 24.89 -2.01
CA GLU A 281 20.73 24.78 -1.60
C GLU A 281 20.52 23.75 -0.47
N MET A 282 21.45 22.81 -0.31
CA MET A 282 21.36 21.75 0.70
C MET A 282 22.05 22.15 2.01
N ARG A 283 21.28 22.61 3.00
CA ARG A 283 21.81 23.03 4.31
C ARG A 283 22.43 21.89 5.13
N SER A 284 22.00 20.63 4.88
CA SER A 284 22.46 19.43 5.59
C SER A 284 23.54 18.66 4.81
N PHE A 285 24.08 19.22 3.72
CA PHE A 285 25.13 18.58 2.96
C PHE A 285 26.46 18.57 3.73
N HIS A 286 27.07 17.38 3.83
CA HIS A 286 28.39 17.21 4.45
C HIS A 286 29.32 16.50 3.45
N ASP A 287 30.38 17.19 3.06
CA ASP A 287 31.44 16.58 2.25
C ASP A 287 32.22 15.53 3.05
N GLY A 288 32.70 14.50 2.35
CA GLY A 288 33.64 13.52 2.91
C GLY A 288 33.03 12.31 3.60
N MET A 289 31.70 12.15 3.59
CA MET A 289 31.10 10.90 4.00
C MET A 289 31.32 9.81 2.95
N SER A 290 31.75 8.64 3.38
CA SER A 290 31.92 7.46 2.51
C SER A 290 31.48 6.20 3.25
N LEU A 291 31.04 5.18 2.52
CA LEU A 291 30.77 3.88 3.08
C LEU A 291 32.09 3.08 3.21
N LEU A 292 32.21 2.30 4.27
CA LEU A 292 33.32 1.34 4.45
C LEU A 292 33.25 0.20 3.42
N ASP A 293 32.05 -0.11 2.95
CA ASP A 293 31.77 -1.12 1.94
C ASP A 293 30.97 -0.48 0.78
N ASP A 294 31.66 -0.11 -0.28
CA ASP A 294 31.07 0.54 -1.46
C ASP A 294 30.24 -0.41 -2.35
N ARG A 295 30.25 -1.74 -2.06
CA ARG A 295 29.35 -2.70 -2.70
C ARG A 295 27.88 -2.39 -2.49
N PHE A 296 27.50 -1.61 -1.46
CA PHE A 296 26.15 -1.08 -1.29
C PHE A 296 25.72 -0.15 -2.43
N LEU A 297 26.69 0.47 -3.13
CA LEU A 297 26.45 1.45 -4.19
C LEU A 297 26.55 0.84 -5.59
N GLU A 298 26.93 -0.43 -5.69
CA GLU A 298 27.01 -1.13 -6.98
C GLU A 298 25.63 -1.28 -7.58
N PHE A 299 25.50 -1.07 -8.89
CA PHE A 299 24.26 -1.25 -9.62
C PHE A 299 24.45 -2.23 -10.76
N VAL A 300 23.75 -3.35 -10.71
CA VAL A 300 23.68 -4.33 -11.77
C VAL A 300 22.48 -4.02 -12.64
N ARG A 301 22.69 -3.71 -13.92
CA ARG A 301 21.62 -3.43 -14.86
C ARG A 301 20.93 -4.74 -15.27
N GLU A 302 19.81 -5.03 -14.63
CA GLU A 302 19.03 -6.26 -14.83
C GLU A 302 17.68 -6.05 -15.53
N PHE A 303 17.25 -4.80 -15.64
CA PHE A 303 15.95 -4.44 -16.23
C PHE A 303 16.14 -3.64 -17.52
N ASP A 304 15.26 -3.88 -18.49
CA ASP A 304 15.10 -3.01 -19.66
C ASP A 304 14.28 -1.77 -19.27
N SER A 305 14.94 -0.85 -18.59
CA SER A 305 14.37 0.39 -18.09
C SER A 305 15.45 1.47 -18.05
N PRO A 306 15.14 2.73 -18.41
CA PRO A 306 16.09 3.82 -18.25
C PRO A 306 16.35 4.17 -16.77
N TRP A 307 15.44 3.77 -15.90
CA TRP A 307 15.47 4.12 -14.49
C TRP A 307 16.26 3.12 -13.65
N SER A 308 17.08 3.60 -12.76
CA SER A 308 17.75 2.80 -11.71
C SER A 308 16.94 2.76 -10.41
N VAL A 309 16.07 3.75 -10.22
CA VAL A 309 15.17 3.86 -9.07
C VAL A 309 13.75 4.09 -9.58
N THR A 310 12.80 3.31 -9.09
CA THR A 310 11.37 3.57 -9.22
C THR A 310 10.66 3.27 -7.91
N MET A 311 9.87 4.23 -7.45
CA MET A 311 8.98 4.07 -6.31
C MET A 311 7.57 4.31 -6.82
N GLN A 312 6.77 3.23 -6.91
CA GLN A 312 5.39 3.33 -7.36
C GLN A 312 4.45 3.37 -6.19
N THR A 313 3.57 4.36 -6.17
CA THR A 313 2.44 4.42 -5.26
C THR A 313 1.19 3.95 -5.99
N ILE A 314 0.67 2.80 -5.60
CA ILE A 314 -0.57 2.24 -6.12
C ILE A 314 -1.63 2.36 -5.03
N TRP A 315 -2.56 3.28 -5.28
CA TRP A 315 -3.65 3.58 -4.36
C TRP A 315 -4.56 2.37 -4.12
N PRO A 316 -5.04 2.14 -2.85
CA PRO A 316 -4.82 2.99 -1.69
C PRO A 316 -3.71 2.49 -0.75
N ASN A 317 -3.09 1.32 -1.01
CA ASN A 317 -2.28 0.66 0.03
C ASN A 317 -1.01 -0.04 -0.44
N LEU A 318 -0.64 0.08 -1.72
CA LEU A 318 0.55 -0.59 -2.24
C LEU A 318 1.64 0.41 -2.65
N ILE A 319 2.86 0.11 -2.24
CA ILE A 319 4.06 0.74 -2.78
C ILE A 319 4.93 -0.36 -3.37
N VAL A 320 5.35 -0.19 -4.62
CA VAL A 320 6.33 -1.07 -5.29
C VAL A 320 7.65 -0.35 -5.31
N GLN A 321 8.64 -0.96 -4.68
CA GLN A 321 10.00 -0.46 -4.58
C GLN A 321 10.92 -1.20 -5.54
N ARG A 322 11.59 -0.45 -6.38
CA ARG A 322 12.79 -0.87 -7.11
C ARG A 322 13.83 0.23 -6.94
N GLU A 323 14.76 0.03 -6.03
CA GLU A 323 15.84 0.96 -5.77
C GLU A 323 17.16 0.25 -6.02
N MET A 324 17.75 0.59 -7.15
CA MET A 324 18.89 -0.14 -7.71
C MET A 324 18.51 -1.62 -7.91
N ASN A 325 19.08 -2.54 -7.13
CA ASN A 325 18.74 -3.97 -7.17
C ASN A 325 17.89 -4.44 -5.98
N THR A 326 17.54 -3.55 -5.04
CA THR A 326 16.59 -3.86 -3.97
C THR A 326 15.17 -3.87 -4.51
N LEU A 327 14.47 -4.98 -4.29
CA LEU A 327 13.06 -5.16 -4.69
C LEU A 327 12.20 -5.40 -3.47
N GLY A 328 11.06 -4.74 -3.42
CA GLY A 328 10.12 -4.90 -2.33
C GLY A 328 8.74 -4.35 -2.63
N VAL A 329 7.79 -4.80 -1.84
CA VAL A 329 6.46 -4.16 -1.75
C VAL A 329 6.20 -3.73 -0.32
N ARG A 330 5.46 -2.64 -0.18
CA ARG A 330 4.99 -2.13 1.12
C ARG A 330 3.48 -2.07 1.08
N GLN A 331 2.83 -2.70 2.06
CA GLN A 331 1.39 -2.57 2.27
C GLN A 331 1.15 -1.60 3.42
N ILE A 332 0.33 -0.59 3.19
CA ILE A 332 -0.13 0.34 4.21
C ILE A 332 -1.45 -0.19 4.79
N VAL A 333 -1.47 -0.38 6.12
CA VAL A 333 -2.65 -0.78 6.88
C VAL A 333 -2.99 0.34 7.86
N PRO A 334 -4.01 1.16 7.59
CA PRO A 334 -4.37 2.27 8.45
C PRO A 334 -4.90 1.77 9.81
N ASN A 335 -4.57 2.48 10.87
CA ASN A 335 -5.00 2.18 12.23
C ASN A 335 -5.47 3.47 12.93
N GLY A 336 -6.60 3.99 12.47
CA GLY A 336 -7.11 5.30 12.88
C GLY A 336 -6.44 6.46 12.14
N PRO A 337 -6.80 7.70 12.48
CA PRO A 337 -6.23 8.88 11.82
C PRO A 337 -4.78 9.16 12.20
N ASN A 338 -4.28 8.58 13.29
CA ASN A 338 -3.02 8.95 13.92
C ASN A 338 -1.90 7.91 13.80
N SER A 339 -2.18 6.74 13.23
CA SER A 339 -1.16 5.71 13.01
C SER A 339 -1.53 4.79 11.84
N PHE A 340 -0.52 4.16 11.29
CA PHE A 340 -0.67 3.05 10.37
C PHE A 340 0.42 2.02 10.59
N VAL A 341 0.17 0.80 10.13
CA VAL A 341 1.17 -0.26 10.07
C VAL A 341 1.65 -0.38 8.63
N MET A 342 2.96 -0.35 8.44
CA MET A 342 3.58 -0.66 7.17
C MET A 342 4.15 -2.08 7.21
N MET A 343 3.69 -2.89 6.27
CA MET A 343 4.14 -4.27 6.11
C MET A 343 5.01 -4.36 4.86
N TRP A 344 6.28 -4.65 5.04
CA TRP A 344 7.25 -4.81 3.96
C TRP A 344 7.41 -6.28 3.61
N THR A 345 7.44 -6.57 2.32
CA THR A 345 7.85 -7.86 1.77
C THR A 345 9.03 -7.62 0.84
N ILE A 346 10.20 -8.09 1.22
CA ILE A 346 11.43 -8.02 0.42
C ILE A 346 11.51 -9.30 -0.40
N PHE A 347 11.80 -9.18 -1.69
CA PHE A 347 11.85 -10.31 -2.60
C PHE A 347 12.98 -10.16 -3.63
N GLY A 348 13.28 -11.23 -4.30
CA GLY A 348 14.06 -11.34 -5.53
C GLY A 348 13.37 -12.31 -6.48
N TYR A 349 14.14 -12.90 -7.38
CA TYR A 349 13.61 -13.90 -8.31
C TYR A 349 14.17 -15.29 -8.00
N GLU A 350 13.44 -16.34 -8.37
CA GLU A 350 13.92 -17.71 -8.17
C GLU A 350 15.17 -18.03 -8.98
N ASP A 351 15.39 -17.32 -10.09
CA ASP A 351 16.56 -17.45 -10.95
C ASP A 351 17.75 -16.54 -10.55
N ASP A 352 17.62 -15.78 -9.45
CA ASP A 352 18.76 -15.02 -8.90
C ASP A 352 19.87 -15.96 -8.43
N THR A 353 21.12 -15.62 -8.76
CA THR A 353 22.29 -16.29 -8.19
C THR A 353 22.43 -15.96 -6.70
N ASP A 354 23.26 -16.74 -5.99
CA ASP A 354 23.55 -16.45 -4.57
C ASP A 354 24.23 -15.07 -4.40
N GLU A 355 25.04 -14.65 -5.35
CA GLU A 355 25.67 -13.32 -5.38
C GLU A 355 24.61 -12.22 -5.54
N MET A 356 23.64 -12.39 -6.47
CA MET A 356 22.58 -11.42 -6.68
C MET A 356 21.65 -11.36 -5.46
N THR A 357 21.30 -12.51 -4.89
CA THR A 357 20.51 -12.57 -3.65
C THR A 357 21.21 -11.81 -2.53
N SER A 358 22.51 -12.09 -2.32
CA SER A 358 23.31 -11.40 -1.30
C SER A 358 23.43 -9.89 -1.56
N HIS A 359 23.52 -9.50 -2.84
CA HIS A 359 23.58 -8.12 -3.26
C HIS A 359 22.27 -7.37 -2.96
N ARG A 360 21.10 -7.96 -3.32
CA ARG A 360 19.77 -7.39 -2.98
C ARG A 360 19.61 -7.18 -1.49
N LEU A 361 19.96 -8.19 -0.68
CA LEU A 361 19.86 -8.12 0.78
C LEU A 361 20.80 -7.08 1.37
N ARG A 362 22.01 -6.94 0.82
CA ARG A 362 22.98 -5.92 1.26
C ARG A 362 22.41 -4.53 1.01
N GLN A 363 21.96 -4.24 -0.21
CA GLN A 363 21.35 -2.95 -0.54
C GLN A 363 20.07 -2.71 0.26
N GLY A 364 19.28 -3.74 0.55
CA GLY A 364 18.10 -3.67 1.40
C GLY A 364 18.40 -3.18 2.82
N ASN A 365 19.62 -3.33 3.32
CA ASN A 365 20.03 -2.72 4.60
C ASN A 365 20.23 -1.19 4.51
N LEU A 366 20.43 -0.65 3.33
CA LEU A 366 20.51 0.80 3.12
C LEU A 366 19.16 1.41 2.75
N MET A 367 18.42 0.74 1.85
CA MET A 367 17.19 1.24 1.24
C MET A 367 15.91 0.70 1.91
N GLY A 368 16.04 -0.25 2.80
CA GLY A 368 14.92 -0.92 3.45
C GLY A 368 14.43 -0.21 4.72
N PRO A 369 13.48 -0.84 5.44
CA PRO A 369 12.78 -0.22 6.57
C PRO A 369 13.65 0.11 7.78
N SER A 370 14.80 -0.55 7.93
CA SER A 370 15.80 -0.26 8.97
C SER A 370 17.06 0.42 8.41
N GLY A 371 17.05 0.76 7.13
CA GLY A 371 18.08 1.58 6.49
C GLY A 371 17.79 3.07 6.65
N PHE A 372 18.70 3.90 6.19
CA PHE A 372 18.57 5.36 6.29
C PHE A 372 17.27 5.85 5.66
N LEU A 373 16.93 5.38 4.45
CA LEU A 373 15.75 5.83 3.72
C LEU A 373 14.46 5.62 4.53
N GLY A 374 14.19 4.37 4.95
CA GLY A 374 12.95 4.06 5.67
C GLY A 374 12.86 4.72 7.05
N LEU A 375 13.99 4.90 7.76
CA LEU A 375 14.01 5.52 9.07
C LEU A 375 13.80 7.04 8.98
N GLU A 376 14.45 7.70 8.02
CA GLU A 376 14.33 9.15 7.80
C GLU A 376 12.91 9.53 7.39
N ASP A 377 12.29 8.80 6.46
CA ASP A 377 10.90 9.00 6.06
C ASP A 377 9.92 8.86 7.24
N ASN A 378 10.04 7.77 7.99
CA ASN A 378 9.15 7.52 9.12
C ASN A 378 9.25 8.62 10.19
N GLU A 379 10.45 9.12 10.46
CA GLU A 379 10.64 10.18 11.44
C GLU A 379 10.13 11.53 10.92
N ALA A 380 10.35 11.83 9.63
CA ALA A 380 9.86 13.07 9.02
C ALA A 380 8.33 13.16 9.04
N ILE A 381 7.62 12.11 8.61
CA ILE A 381 6.15 12.12 8.62
C ILE A 381 5.56 12.11 10.03
N LYS A 382 6.23 11.51 11.00
CA LYS A 382 5.88 11.62 12.42
C LYS A 382 5.95 13.09 12.89
N PHE A 383 6.98 13.82 12.51
CA PHE A 383 7.08 15.25 12.84
C PHE A 383 5.94 16.05 12.21
N VAL A 384 5.56 15.74 10.97
CA VAL A 384 4.40 16.37 10.32
C VAL A 384 3.12 16.08 11.11
N GLN A 385 2.86 14.81 11.45
CA GLN A 385 1.67 14.44 12.24
C GLN A 385 1.64 15.14 13.61
N GLU A 386 2.78 15.24 14.29
CA GLU A 386 2.86 15.93 15.56
C GLU A 386 2.59 17.43 15.40
N GLY A 387 3.08 18.02 14.32
CA GLY A 387 2.87 19.42 13.98
C GLY A 387 1.40 19.74 13.73
N VAL A 388 0.75 19.02 12.80
CA VAL A 388 -0.66 19.24 12.44
C VAL A 388 -1.63 18.99 13.61
N ARG A 389 -1.28 18.09 14.53
CA ARG A 389 -2.10 17.84 15.73
C ARG A 389 -2.02 18.92 16.80
N LYS A 390 -0.91 19.63 16.87
CA LYS A 390 -0.60 20.61 17.94
C LYS A 390 -0.69 22.05 17.46
N SER A 391 -0.73 22.26 16.16
CA SER A 391 -0.80 23.59 15.55
C SER A 391 -2.14 24.27 15.79
N LYS A 392 -2.14 25.59 15.75
CA LYS A 392 -3.34 26.43 15.58
C LYS A 392 -3.58 26.79 14.11
N SER A 393 -2.65 26.45 13.22
CA SER A 393 -2.86 26.52 11.79
C SER A 393 -3.85 25.44 11.38
N ASP A 394 -4.52 25.63 10.27
CA ASP A 394 -5.59 24.75 9.80
C ASP A 394 -5.32 24.16 8.42
N THR A 395 -4.20 24.54 7.79
CA THR A 395 -3.85 24.11 6.43
C THR A 395 -2.35 23.97 6.23
N ASN A 396 -1.98 23.00 5.38
CA ASN A 396 -0.63 22.80 4.85
C ASN A 396 -0.56 23.29 3.40
N VAL A 397 0.64 23.66 2.94
CA VAL A 397 0.87 24.28 1.63
C VAL A 397 1.62 23.33 0.70
N VAL A 398 1.05 23.06 -0.49
CA VAL A 398 1.62 22.21 -1.56
C VAL A 398 1.62 22.97 -2.89
N LYS A 399 2.59 23.88 -3.05
CA LYS A 399 2.63 24.85 -4.16
C LYS A 399 3.79 24.70 -5.13
N LEU A 400 4.74 23.82 -4.88
CA LEU A 400 5.82 23.59 -5.83
C LEU A 400 5.26 23.10 -7.17
N ASP A 401 5.74 23.70 -8.25
CA ASP A 401 5.22 23.44 -9.61
C ASP A 401 3.69 23.69 -9.71
N SER A 402 3.24 24.86 -9.23
CA SER A 402 1.83 25.16 -8.96
C SER A 402 0.91 25.15 -10.20
N GLY A 403 1.45 25.32 -11.40
CA GLY A 403 0.71 25.21 -12.65
C GLY A 403 0.42 23.79 -13.12
N ASN A 404 0.94 22.77 -12.40
CA ASN A 404 0.87 21.37 -12.77
C ASN A 404 0.06 20.56 -11.73
N THR A 405 -0.77 19.65 -12.23
CA THR A 405 -1.55 18.68 -11.44
C THR A 405 -1.47 17.30 -12.07
N GLY A 406 -0.27 16.80 -12.30
CA GLY A 406 -0.08 15.52 -12.97
C GLY A 406 1.40 15.12 -13.02
N THR A 407 1.82 14.61 -14.18
CA THR A 407 3.21 14.21 -14.43
C THR A 407 4.12 15.43 -14.49
N SER A 408 5.27 15.33 -13.80
CA SER A 408 6.35 16.34 -13.84
C SER A 408 7.67 15.69 -14.26
N GLY A 409 8.42 16.35 -15.12
CA GLY A 409 9.80 15.98 -15.48
C GLY A 409 10.84 16.50 -14.48
N SER A 410 10.42 17.06 -13.35
CA SER A 410 11.28 17.61 -12.31
C SER A 410 10.98 16.96 -10.97
N LEU A 411 12.03 16.70 -10.17
CA LEU A 411 11.88 16.30 -8.77
C LEU A 411 11.44 17.47 -7.86
N ILE A 412 11.50 18.71 -8.35
CA ILE A 412 11.06 19.89 -7.58
C ILE A 412 9.59 20.16 -7.92
N SER A 413 8.71 19.28 -7.48
CA SER A 413 7.28 19.34 -7.79
C SER A 413 6.45 18.65 -6.72
N GLU A 414 5.27 19.20 -6.43
CA GLU A 414 4.19 18.60 -5.62
C GLU A 414 2.93 18.34 -6.45
N ALA A 415 3.08 18.30 -7.78
CA ALA A 415 1.96 18.12 -8.71
C ALA A 415 1.20 16.81 -8.48
N ALA A 416 1.91 15.71 -8.18
CA ALA A 416 1.30 14.40 -7.92
C ALA A 416 0.52 14.35 -6.61
N ILE A 417 0.91 15.13 -5.59
CA ILE A 417 0.13 15.28 -4.35
C ILE A 417 -1.20 15.98 -4.68
N ARG A 418 -1.16 17.06 -5.45
CA ARG A 418 -2.38 17.78 -5.85
C ARG A 418 -3.30 16.90 -6.70
N ALA A 419 -2.75 16.09 -7.62
CA ALA A 419 -3.53 15.13 -8.41
C ALA A 419 -4.25 14.12 -7.50
N MET A 420 -3.55 13.54 -6.53
CA MET A 420 -4.12 12.63 -5.55
C MET A 420 -5.26 13.29 -4.76
N TYR A 421 -5.08 14.52 -4.26
CA TYR A 421 -6.10 15.21 -3.49
C TYR A 421 -7.29 15.68 -4.31
N LYS A 422 -7.12 15.89 -5.60
CA LYS A 422 -8.26 16.13 -6.51
C LYS A 422 -9.20 14.92 -6.50
N HIS A 423 -8.68 13.73 -6.75
CA HIS A 423 -9.47 12.50 -6.71
C HIS A 423 -10.01 12.19 -5.30
N TYR A 424 -9.17 12.37 -4.27
CA TYR A 424 -9.58 12.18 -2.88
C TYR A 424 -10.84 13.00 -2.54
N ARG A 425 -10.87 14.28 -2.91
CA ARG A 425 -12.03 15.15 -2.70
C ARG A 425 -13.28 14.60 -3.40
N GLU A 426 -13.15 14.15 -4.64
CA GLU A 426 -14.26 13.60 -5.42
C GLU A 426 -14.83 12.35 -4.74
N VAL A 427 -13.99 11.41 -4.34
CA VAL A 427 -14.41 10.17 -3.66
C VAL A 427 -15.00 10.46 -2.29
N MET A 428 -14.40 11.37 -1.55
CA MET A 428 -14.84 11.75 -0.21
C MET A 428 -16.08 12.66 -0.24
N GLY A 429 -16.37 13.32 -1.36
CA GLY A 429 -17.46 14.29 -1.49
C GLY A 429 -17.21 15.55 -0.65
N LEU A 430 -15.99 16.09 -0.74
CA LEU A 430 -15.47 17.26 0.00
C LEU A 430 -15.25 18.44 -0.92
#